data_1e66fb35d08cd8074b891f1ac1bfd0f8
#
_entry.id   1e66fb35d08cd8074b891f1ac1bfd0f8
#
_cell.length_a   1.000
_cell.length_b   1.000
_cell.length_c   1.000
_cell.angle_alpha   90.00
_cell.angle_beta   90.00
_cell.angle_gamma   90.00
#
_symmetry.space_group_name_H-M   'P 1'
#
loop_
_entity.id
_entity.type
_entity.pdbx_description
1 polymer ?
#
loop_
_entity_poly.entity_id
_entity_poly.type
_entity_poly.pdbx_seq_one_letter_code
_entity_poly.pdbx_strand_id
1 'polypeptide(L)'
;MFFDSTGIISLFLVIAAGATVWDVAKGRHELFDQRLTADDRNRLLRLVIFVLLPLSIVLHEAGHAVAVKAFGGEVVGFGFFLYYGYVEHRGFYTPLDVAIISFAGPIVNVVLGLGAFAIAWFTPRRAAVNYLLFVFCAFELFNALVFYPLFDFGGGIAGDFSSIYSSNTPVFSAVVGIGHVAILAGAAIFWRTPRYRKGYEERTGQRRPRVSGAERWQMADVLAHASTEASTDWKHEIALSGDAQSGGTQMVLRWQSGGFQRALLVHSTHSDDPKQHVELHAAIHPNEDGAPPYQRPLMRVDGQPQLDELTLYIRRSLDFIDTWDGASVISPS
;
A
#
# COMPACT_ATOMS: atom_id res chain seq x y z
N MET A 1 34.76 4.40 -18.17
CA MET A 1 33.81 3.76 -19.09
C MET A 1 32.46 3.71 -18.38
N PHE A 2 31.64 4.80 -18.51
CA PHE A 2 30.43 5.03 -17.68
C PHE A 2 29.12 4.52 -18.31
N PHE A 3 29.21 3.70 -19.36
CA PHE A 3 28.03 3.21 -20.10
C PHE A 3 28.03 1.68 -20.19
N ASP A 4 28.28 1.03 -19.06
CA ASP A 4 27.84 -0.35 -18.92
C ASP A 4 26.33 -0.38 -18.52
N SER A 5 25.71 -1.53 -18.63
CA SER A 5 24.28 -1.71 -18.35
C SER A 5 23.93 -1.25 -16.91
N THR A 6 24.84 -1.41 -15.97
CA THR A 6 24.69 -1.03 -14.54
C THR A 6 24.66 0.48 -14.37
N GLY A 7 25.54 1.21 -15.09
CA GLY A 7 25.54 2.68 -15.06
C GLY A 7 24.27 3.30 -15.63
N ILE A 8 23.75 2.73 -16.73
CA ILE A 8 22.48 3.20 -17.36
C ILE A 8 21.30 2.98 -16.41
N ILE A 9 21.21 1.79 -15.78
CA ILE A 9 20.16 1.49 -14.81
C ILE A 9 20.24 2.43 -13.62
N SER A 10 21.43 2.65 -13.06
CA SER A 10 21.65 3.56 -11.92
C SER A 10 21.24 4.99 -12.26
N LEU A 11 21.57 5.49 -13.46
CA LEU A 11 21.16 6.82 -13.91
C LEU A 11 19.63 6.94 -14.01
N PHE A 12 18.97 5.92 -14.58
CA PHE A 12 17.51 5.90 -14.68
C PHE A 12 16.85 5.92 -13.30
N LEU A 13 17.38 5.17 -12.35
CA LEU A 13 16.87 5.12 -10.97
C LEU A 13 17.09 6.44 -10.21
N VAL A 14 18.21 7.13 -10.43
CA VAL A 14 18.45 8.48 -9.87
C VAL A 14 17.46 9.48 -10.43
N ILE A 15 17.17 9.41 -11.73
CA ILE A 15 16.14 10.26 -12.35
C ILE A 15 14.76 9.97 -11.76
N ALA A 16 14.41 8.69 -11.57
CA ALA A 16 13.16 8.29 -10.95
C ALA A 16 13.04 8.77 -9.49
N ALA A 17 14.13 8.71 -8.72
CA ALA A 17 14.21 9.25 -7.37
C ALA A 17 13.98 10.77 -7.35
N GLY A 18 14.67 11.51 -8.23
CA GLY A 18 14.52 12.95 -8.37
C GLY A 18 13.09 13.35 -8.76
N ALA A 19 12.50 12.65 -9.75
CA ALA A 19 11.13 12.86 -10.18
C ALA A 19 10.13 12.57 -9.03
N THR A 20 10.38 11.54 -8.24
CA THR A 20 9.56 11.20 -7.07
C THR A 20 9.61 12.28 -6.00
N VAL A 21 10.81 12.77 -5.65
CA VAL A 21 10.98 13.87 -4.69
C VAL A 21 10.28 15.13 -5.18
N TRP A 22 10.39 15.43 -6.46
CA TRP A 22 9.71 16.56 -7.07
C TRP A 22 8.18 16.44 -7.01
N ASP A 23 7.63 15.26 -7.36
CA ASP A 23 6.18 14.99 -7.31
C ASP A 23 5.62 15.14 -5.89
N VAL A 24 6.33 14.59 -4.90
CA VAL A 24 5.97 14.72 -3.47
C VAL A 24 6.07 16.18 -3.01
N ALA A 25 7.12 16.90 -3.39
CA ALA A 25 7.30 18.30 -3.00
C ALA A 25 6.23 19.21 -3.62
N LYS A 26 5.86 18.99 -4.89
CA LYS A 26 4.81 19.72 -5.59
C LYS A 26 3.43 19.44 -5.00
N GLY A 27 3.12 18.18 -4.72
CA GLY A 27 1.83 17.73 -4.16
C GLY A 27 1.75 17.78 -2.63
N ARG A 28 2.71 18.39 -1.93
CA ARG A 28 2.80 18.34 -0.46
C ARG A 28 1.54 18.81 0.28
N HIS A 29 0.82 19.79 -0.26
CA HIS A 29 -0.37 20.35 0.39
C HIS A 29 -1.54 19.37 0.34
N GLU A 30 -1.70 18.66 -0.77
CA GLU A 30 -2.69 17.58 -0.93
C GLU A 30 -2.29 16.34 -0.11
N LEU A 31 -1.01 15.96 -0.19
CA LEU A 31 -0.46 14.78 0.50
C LEU A 31 -0.58 14.84 2.03
N PHE A 32 -0.48 16.04 2.60
CA PHE A 32 -0.52 16.24 4.05
C PHE A 32 -1.83 16.87 4.54
N ASP A 33 -2.91 16.78 3.75
CA ASP A 33 -4.26 17.08 4.21
C ASP A 33 -4.79 15.99 5.17
N GLN A 34 -6.08 16.00 5.47
CA GLN A 34 -6.67 15.04 6.41
C GLN A 34 -6.99 13.67 5.79
N ARG A 35 -6.88 13.53 4.47
CA ARG A 35 -7.29 12.31 3.75
C ARG A 35 -6.12 11.71 2.99
N LEU A 36 -5.99 10.39 3.12
CA LEU A 36 -5.02 9.63 2.36
C LEU A 36 -5.71 8.98 1.15
N THR A 37 -5.53 9.56 -0.02
CA THR A 37 -6.09 9.08 -1.28
C THR A 37 -5.28 7.91 -1.87
N ALA A 38 -5.79 7.27 -2.94
CA ALA A 38 -5.05 6.25 -3.68
C ALA A 38 -3.79 6.83 -4.33
N ASP A 39 -3.89 8.05 -4.87
CA ASP A 39 -2.75 8.76 -5.47
C ASP A 39 -1.68 9.10 -4.45
N ASP A 40 -2.07 9.50 -3.24
CA ASP A 40 -1.12 9.75 -2.15
C ASP A 40 -0.38 8.48 -1.75
N ARG A 41 -1.09 7.35 -1.63
CA ARG A 41 -0.47 6.05 -1.35
C ARG A 41 0.56 5.69 -2.42
N ASN A 42 0.24 5.88 -3.69
CA ASN A 42 1.15 5.61 -4.80
C ASN A 42 2.37 6.55 -4.78
N ARG A 43 2.18 7.84 -4.48
CA ARG A 43 3.29 8.81 -4.29
C ARG A 43 4.20 8.39 -3.14
N LEU A 44 3.62 8.03 -2.00
CA LEU A 44 4.37 7.58 -0.81
C LEU A 44 5.06 6.24 -1.05
N LEU A 45 4.43 5.30 -1.75
CA LEU A 45 5.06 4.04 -2.14
C LEU A 45 6.28 4.27 -3.03
N ARG A 46 6.18 5.16 -4.03
CA ARG A 46 7.34 5.55 -4.85
C ARG A 46 8.43 6.19 -4.02
N LEU A 47 8.08 7.04 -3.04
CA LEU A 47 9.04 7.65 -2.12
C LEU A 47 9.79 6.60 -1.31
N VAL A 48 9.09 5.56 -0.81
CA VAL A 48 9.76 4.44 -0.14
C VAL A 48 10.71 3.74 -1.10
N ILE A 49 10.23 3.32 -2.27
CA ILE A 49 11.02 2.51 -3.19
C ILE A 49 12.23 3.27 -3.74
N PHE A 50 12.04 4.49 -4.24
CA PHE A 50 13.09 5.21 -4.97
C PHE A 50 13.96 6.12 -4.11
N VAL A 51 13.58 6.38 -2.86
CA VAL A 51 14.34 7.29 -1.98
C VAL A 51 14.72 6.62 -0.66
N LEU A 52 13.74 6.12 0.10
CA LEU A 52 14.02 5.64 1.46
C LEU A 52 14.77 4.31 1.46
N LEU A 53 14.42 3.36 0.56
CA LEU A 53 15.15 2.09 0.46
C LEU A 53 16.59 2.27 -0.01
N PRO A 54 16.89 3.05 -1.07
CA PRO A 54 18.29 3.38 -1.39
C PRO A 54 19.06 4.02 -0.24
N LEU A 55 18.43 4.93 0.50
CA LEU A 55 19.06 5.55 1.67
C LEU A 55 19.30 4.52 2.79
N SER A 56 18.38 3.58 3.01
CA SER A 56 18.58 2.52 4.01
C SER A 56 19.73 1.57 3.63
N ILE A 57 19.98 1.34 2.34
CA ILE A 57 21.17 0.57 1.88
C ILE A 57 22.46 1.31 2.21
N VAL A 58 22.52 2.61 2.03
CA VAL A 58 23.71 3.38 2.48
C VAL A 58 23.95 3.22 3.99
N LEU A 59 22.87 3.24 4.77
CA LEU A 59 22.96 3.05 6.23
C LEU A 59 23.33 1.60 6.59
N HIS A 60 22.86 0.62 5.83
CA HIS A 60 23.25 -0.79 5.93
C HIS A 60 24.77 -0.95 5.75
N GLU A 61 25.31 -0.41 4.66
CA GLU A 61 26.75 -0.43 4.40
C GLU A 61 27.55 0.34 5.47
N ALA A 62 27.02 1.45 5.97
CA ALA A 62 27.60 2.15 7.10
C ALA A 62 27.65 1.28 8.37
N GLY A 63 26.66 0.41 8.58
CA GLY A 63 26.67 -0.60 9.65
C GLY A 63 27.88 -1.52 9.57
N HIS A 64 28.15 -2.06 8.38
CA HIS A 64 29.37 -2.87 8.14
C HIS A 64 30.64 -2.07 8.40
N ALA A 65 30.73 -0.85 7.87
CA ALA A 65 31.90 0.01 8.04
C ALA A 65 32.20 0.31 9.52
N VAL A 66 31.17 0.57 10.32
CA VAL A 66 31.31 0.79 11.78
C VAL A 66 31.81 -0.48 12.47
N ALA A 67 31.26 -1.64 12.14
CA ALA A 67 31.68 -2.91 12.72
C ALA A 67 33.16 -3.23 12.33
N VAL A 68 33.54 -3.04 11.07
CA VAL A 68 34.92 -3.18 10.60
C VAL A 68 35.88 -2.35 11.46
N LYS A 69 35.54 -1.08 11.68
CA LYS A 69 36.37 -0.19 12.54
C LYS A 69 36.39 -0.65 13.99
N ALA A 70 35.27 -1.13 14.53
CA ALA A 70 35.21 -1.64 15.91
C ALA A 70 36.10 -2.87 16.13
N PHE A 71 36.31 -3.70 15.11
CA PHE A 71 37.24 -4.84 15.14
C PHE A 71 38.65 -4.50 14.67
N GLY A 72 39.02 -3.20 14.61
CA GLY A 72 40.37 -2.76 14.26
C GLY A 72 40.72 -2.88 12.79
N GLY A 73 39.74 -3.08 11.92
CA GLY A 73 39.93 -3.11 10.49
C GLY A 73 39.96 -1.73 9.83
N GLU A 74 40.28 -1.73 8.55
CA GLU A 74 40.32 -0.54 7.72
C GLU A 74 39.31 -0.67 6.57
N VAL A 75 38.45 0.34 6.38
CA VAL A 75 37.60 0.47 5.20
C VAL A 75 38.47 1.08 4.10
N VAL A 76 38.61 0.35 3.00
CA VAL A 76 39.45 0.74 1.85
C VAL A 76 38.67 1.12 0.61
N GLY A 77 37.34 0.78 0.56
CA GLY A 77 36.47 1.12 -0.53
C GLY A 77 35.01 1.11 -0.11
N PHE A 78 34.17 1.81 -0.88
CA PHE A 78 32.73 1.84 -0.73
C PHE A 78 32.11 1.93 -2.12
N GLY A 79 31.15 1.07 -2.42
CA GLY A 79 30.35 1.12 -3.65
C GLY A 79 28.88 1.22 -3.34
N PHE A 80 28.14 1.99 -4.16
CA PHE A 80 26.71 2.18 -4.02
C PHE A 80 26.05 2.28 -5.39
N PHE A 81 25.06 1.42 -5.64
CA PHE A 81 24.32 1.29 -6.91
C PHE A 81 22.80 1.33 -6.69
N LEU A 82 22.33 2.23 -5.85
CA LEU A 82 20.94 2.44 -5.41
C LEU A 82 20.35 1.27 -4.60
N TYR A 83 20.26 0.07 -5.18
CA TYR A 83 19.69 -1.12 -4.52
C TYR A 83 20.71 -2.18 -4.17
N TYR A 84 21.97 -1.85 -4.32
CA TYR A 84 23.10 -2.68 -3.96
C TYR A 84 24.23 -1.79 -3.48
N GLY A 85 24.86 -2.18 -2.40
CA GLY A 85 26.07 -1.55 -1.88
C GLY A 85 27.11 -2.59 -1.50
N TYR A 86 28.30 -2.13 -1.21
CA TYR A 86 29.34 -2.94 -0.59
C TYR A 86 30.37 -2.06 0.12
N VAL A 87 30.98 -2.62 1.14
CA VAL A 87 32.15 -2.06 1.83
C VAL A 87 33.33 -2.97 1.62
N GLU A 88 34.39 -2.47 0.98
CA GLU A 88 35.67 -3.15 0.92
C GLU A 88 36.49 -2.84 2.18
N HIS A 89 37.01 -3.87 2.81
CA HIS A 89 37.75 -3.70 4.03
C HIS A 89 38.95 -4.64 4.12
N ARG A 90 39.89 -4.29 4.97
CA ARG A 90 41.08 -5.09 5.31
C ARG A 90 41.19 -5.21 6.82
N GLY A 91 41.65 -6.36 7.29
CA GLY A 91 41.87 -6.63 8.71
C GLY A 91 42.12 -8.11 8.96
N PHE A 92 42.51 -8.42 10.19
CA PHE A 92 42.62 -9.79 10.66
C PHE A 92 41.40 -10.09 11.54
N TYR A 93 40.52 -10.92 11.04
CA TYR A 93 39.24 -11.22 11.68
C TYR A 93 39.15 -12.70 12.05
N THR A 94 38.62 -12.97 13.22
CA THR A 94 38.15 -14.31 13.56
C THR A 94 36.89 -14.63 12.82
N PRO A 95 36.48 -15.91 12.69
CA PRO A 95 35.19 -16.25 12.09
C PRO A 95 33.99 -15.54 12.76
N LEU A 96 34.08 -15.30 14.07
CA LEU A 96 33.02 -14.57 14.81
C LEU A 96 32.99 -13.09 14.43
N ASP A 97 34.15 -12.46 14.28
CA ASP A 97 34.24 -11.05 13.85
C ASP A 97 33.62 -10.87 12.46
N VAL A 98 33.93 -11.78 11.52
CA VAL A 98 33.30 -11.78 10.19
C VAL A 98 31.79 -11.90 10.29
N ALA A 99 31.29 -12.83 11.10
CA ALA A 99 29.84 -13.01 11.26
C ALA A 99 29.16 -11.77 11.86
N ILE A 100 29.79 -11.10 12.84
CA ILE A 100 29.27 -9.86 13.45
C ILE A 100 29.35 -8.69 12.46
N ILE A 101 30.44 -8.56 11.70
CA ILE A 101 30.55 -7.54 10.64
C ILE A 101 29.42 -7.73 9.61
N SER A 102 29.23 -8.97 9.14
CA SER A 102 28.16 -9.29 8.20
C SER A 102 26.75 -9.05 8.79
N PHE A 103 26.55 -9.27 10.08
CA PHE A 103 25.27 -9.00 10.75
C PHE A 103 25.00 -7.50 10.95
N ALA A 104 26.04 -6.66 10.97
CA ALA A 104 25.92 -5.23 11.25
C ALA A 104 25.08 -4.47 10.21
N GLY A 105 25.10 -4.87 8.94
CA GLY A 105 24.23 -4.29 7.92
C GLY A 105 22.76 -4.66 8.12
N PRO A 106 22.39 -5.95 8.09
CA PRO A 106 21.03 -6.40 8.31
C PRO A 106 20.37 -5.88 9.58
N ILE A 107 21.11 -5.78 10.70
CA ILE A 107 20.55 -5.24 11.96
C ILE A 107 20.17 -3.76 11.83
N VAL A 108 20.89 -2.97 11.03
CA VAL A 108 20.52 -1.57 10.74
C VAL A 108 19.14 -1.51 10.08
N ASN A 109 18.88 -2.34 9.06
CA ASN A 109 17.56 -2.39 8.40
C ASN A 109 16.45 -2.79 9.37
N VAL A 110 16.69 -3.81 10.22
CA VAL A 110 15.72 -4.22 11.25
C VAL A 110 15.44 -3.08 12.22
N VAL A 111 16.46 -2.36 12.68
CA VAL A 111 16.29 -1.21 13.59
C VAL A 111 15.55 -0.07 12.91
N LEU A 112 15.86 0.24 11.66
CA LEU A 112 15.14 1.27 10.87
C LEU A 112 13.65 0.88 10.70
N GLY A 113 13.38 -0.36 10.32
CA GLY A 113 12.01 -0.85 10.14
C GLY A 113 11.21 -0.84 11.43
N LEU A 114 11.75 -1.41 12.52
CA LEU A 114 11.07 -1.41 13.82
C LEU A 114 10.97 -0.01 14.42
N GLY A 115 11.96 0.84 14.21
CA GLY A 115 11.93 2.26 14.61
C GLY A 115 10.82 3.02 13.90
N ALA A 116 10.68 2.86 12.59
CA ALA A 116 9.59 3.44 11.81
C ALA A 116 8.21 2.96 12.30
N PHE A 117 8.09 1.65 12.56
CA PHE A 117 6.89 1.08 13.16
C PHE A 117 6.58 1.72 14.53
N ALA A 118 7.56 1.78 15.41
CA ALA A 118 7.40 2.33 16.75
C ALA A 118 6.96 3.81 16.70
N ILE A 119 7.55 4.61 15.82
CA ILE A 119 7.15 6.02 15.62
C ILE A 119 5.69 6.09 15.16
N ALA A 120 5.29 5.33 14.12
CA ALA A 120 3.91 5.35 13.63
C ALA A 120 2.91 4.85 14.68
N TRP A 121 3.32 3.88 15.51
CA TRP A 121 2.43 3.24 16.47
C TRP A 121 2.26 4.04 17.75
N PHE A 122 3.34 4.55 18.33
CA PHE A 122 3.34 5.19 19.65
C PHE A 122 3.29 6.73 19.59
N THR A 123 3.69 7.34 18.46
CA THR A 123 3.66 8.78 18.26
C THR A 123 2.90 9.13 16.98
N PRO A 124 1.59 8.89 16.92
CA PRO A 124 0.83 9.02 15.68
C PRO A 124 0.94 10.42 15.10
N ARG A 125 1.21 10.50 13.82
CA ARG A 125 1.36 11.70 13.01
C ARG A 125 0.15 11.83 12.06
N ARG A 126 0.29 12.65 11.01
CA ARG A 126 -0.69 12.73 9.93
C ARG A 126 -0.80 11.38 9.21
N ALA A 127 -1.96 11.06 8.65
CA ALA A 127 -2.24 9.77 8.00
C ALA A 127 -1.19 9.38 6.95
N ALA A 128 -0.78 10.32 6.10
CA ALA A 128 0.25 10.11 5.08
C ALA A 128 1.62 9.71 5.69
N VAL A 129 2.04 10.37 6.79
CA VAL A 129 3.31 10.05 7.46
C VAL A 129 3.24 8.67 8.11
N ASN A 130 2.14 8.36 8.80
CA ASN A 130 1.97 7.04 9.41
C ASN A 130 1.96 5.93 8.36
N TYR A 131 1.26 6.15 7.23
CA TYR A 131 1.25 5.21 6.11
C TYR A 131 2.66 5.00 5.56
N LEU A 132 3.41 6.09 5.29
CA LEU A 132 4.80 6.02 4.84
C LEU A 132 5.66 5.16 5.78
N LEU A 133 5.57 5.39 7.08
CA LEU A 133 6.35 4.67 8.10
C LEU A 133 5.96 3.19 8.18
N PHE A 134 4.66 2.85 8.06
CA PHE A 134 4.22 1.45 8.02
C PHE A 134 4.70 0.73 6.76
N VAL A 135 4.64 1.40 5.60
CA VAL A 135 5.12 0.84 4.33
C VAL A 135 6.63 0.66 4.39
N PHE A 136 7.37 1.66 4.86
CA PHE A 136 8.83 1.58 5.02
C PHE A 136 9.22 0.44 5.96
N CYS A 137 8.57 0.32 7.14
CA CYS A 137 8.78 -0.81 8.04
C CYS A 137 8.57 -2.16 7.33
N ALA A 138 7.48 -2.30 6.58
CA ALA A 138 7.17 -3.56 5.90
C ALA A 138 8.26 -3.91 4.86
N PHE A 139 8.73 -2.93 4.10
CA PHE A 139 9.80 -3.13 3.12
C PHE A 139 11.14 -3.46 3.78
N GLU A 140 11.53 -2.74 4.84
CA GLU A 140 12.78 -2.99 5.55
C GLU A 140 12.82 -4.39 6.16
N LEU A 141 11.76 -4.78 6.87
CA LEU A 141 11.70 -6.11 7.47
C LEU A 141 11.61 -7.22 6.43
N PHE A 142 10.85 -7.00 5.35
CA PHE A 142 10.79 -7.96 4.25
C PHE A 142 12.16 -8.10 3.57
N ASN A 143 12.82 -7.00 3.27
CA ASN A 143 14.13 -7.00 2.65
C ASN A 143 15.17 -7.70 3.54
N ALA A 144 15.29 -7.28 4.80
CA ALA A 144 16.31 -7.79 5.72
C ALA A 144 16.06 -9.23 6.17
N LEU A 145 14.81 -9.65 6.33
CA LEU A 145 14.48 -10.94 6.96
C LEU A 145 13.92 -11.99 5.97
N VAL A 146 13.59 -11.61 4.75
CA VAL A 146 13.04 -12.55 3.75
C VAL A 146 13.81 -12.48 2.44
N PHE A 147 13.77 -11.34 1.78
CA PHE A 147 14.30 -11.21 0.42
C PHE A 147 15.80 -11.42 0.36
N TYR A 148 16.57 -10.71 1.19
CA TYR A 148 18.02 -10.79 1.17
C TYR A 148 18.55 -12.17 1.58
N PRO A 149 18.08 -12.81 2.68
CA PRO A 149 18.46 -14.20 2.98
C PRO A 149 18.15 -15.18 1.85
N LEU A 150 16.96 -15.07 1.25
CA LEU A 150 16.58 -15.94 0.12
C LEU A 150 17.46 -15.73 -1.10
N PHE A 151 17.82 -14.47 -1.39
CA PHE A 151 18.68 -14.13 -2.51
C PHE A 151 20.12 -14.63 -2.28
N ASP A 152 20.64 -14.48 -1.06
CA ASP A 152 21.99 -14.92 -0.67
C ASP A 152 22.15 -16.44 -0.77
N PHE A 153 21.16 -17.20 -0.26
CA PHE A 153 21.22 -18.67 -0.33
C PHE A 153 20.78 -19.24 -1.70
N GLY A 154 19.87 -18.57 -2.40
CA GLY A 154 19.32 -19.06 -3.69
C GLY A 154 20.07 -18.54 -4.92
N GLY A 155 20.73 -17.40 -4.83
CA GLY A 155 21.36 -16.71 -5.96
C GLY A 155 22.81 -17.12 -6.24
N GLY A 156 23.44 -17.91 -5.39
CA GLY A 156 24.84 -18.33 -5.55
C GLY A 156 25.88 -17.19 -5.37
N ILE A 157 25.46 -16.05 -4.85
CA ILE A 157 26.32 -14.92 -4.51
C ILE A 157 26.50 -14.94 -2.99
N ALA A 158 27.73 -15.11 -2.53
CA ALA A 158 28.02 -15.08 -1.10
C ALA A 158 27.84 -13.65 -0.56
N GLY A 159 26.74 -13.43 0.17
CA GLY A 159 26.43 -12.19 0.87
C GLY A 159 26.55 -12.34 2.39
N ASP A 160 25.94 -11.42 3.13
CA ASP A 160 26.02 -11.35 4.59
C ASP A 160 25.50 -12.61 5.29
N PHE A 161 24.37 -13.14 4.80
CA PHE A 161 23.71 -14.27 5.46
C PHE A 161 24.49 -15.57 5.35
N SER A 162 25.32 -15.72 4.34
CA SER A 162 26.26 -16.85 4.22
C SER A 162 27.30 -16.85 5.36
N SER A 163 27.74 -15.68 5.80
CA SER A 163 28.65 -15.51 6.94
C SER A 163 27.92 -15.57 8.29
N ILE A 164 26.72 -14.99 8.40
CA ILE A 164 25.89 -15.01 9.60
C ILE A 164 25.48 -16.44 9.98
N TYR A 165 25.10 -17.26 9.00
CA TYR A 165 24.68 -18.66 9.21
C TYR A 165 25.80 -19.66 8.90
N SER A 166 27.01 -19.33 9.30
CA SER A 166 28.18 -20.17 9.08
C SER A 166 28.32 -21.29 10.13
N SER A 167 28.72 -22.46 9.67
CA SER A 167 29.07 -23.58 10.55
C SER A 167 30.29 -23.28 11.45
N ASN A 168 31.09 -22.28 11.11
CA ASN A 168 32.25 -21.86 11.91
C ASN A 168 31.86 -21.04 13.16
N THR A 169 30.58 -20.57 13.24
CA THR A 169 30.06 -19.78 14.35
C THR A 169 28.67 -20.29 14.79
N PRO A 170 28.49 -21.57 15.17
CA PRO A 170 27.20 -22.20 15.33
C PRO A 170 26.34 -21.56 16.42
N VAL A 171 26.96 -21.10 17.52
CA VAL A 171 26.20 -20.44 18.61
C VAL A 171 25.68 -19.08 18.16
N PHE A 172 26.52 -18.27 17.51
CA PHE A 172 26.09 -16.99 16.95
C PHE A 172 24.96 -17.17 15.92
N SER A 173 25.14 -18.09 14.98
CA SER A 173 24.16 -18.43 13.95
C SER A 173 22.82 -18.87 14.55
N ALA A 174 22.84 -19.69 15.61
CA ALA A 174 21.64 -20.13 16.31
C ALA A 174 20.92 -18.96 17.01
N VAL A 175 21.65 -18.10 17.71
CA VAL A 175 21.07 -16.92 18.38
C VAL A 175 20.41 -15.98 17.38
N VAL A 176 21.13 -15.65 16.29
CA VAL A 176 20.58 -14.79 15.23
C VAL A 176 19.38 -15.46 14.56
N GLY A 177 19.45 -16.77 14.27
CA GLY A 177 18.37 -17.52 13.67
C GLY A 177 17.10 -17.56 14.53
N ILE A 178 17.23 -17.74 15.84
CA ILE A 178 16.10 -17.67 16.78
C ILE A 178 15.49 -16.25 16.75
N GLY A 179 16.30 -15.21 16.83
CA GLY A 179 15.84 -13.82 16.74
C GLY A 179 15.13 -13.53 15.43
N HIS A 180 15.70 -13.99 14.32
CA HIS A 180 15.14 -13.85 12.97
C HIS A 180 13.72 -14.48 12.89
N VAL A 181 13.60 -15.75 13.29
CA VAL A 181 12.30 -16.45 13.30
C VAL A 181 11.32 -15.78 14.27
N ALA A 182 11.78 -15.35 15.45
CA ALA A 182 10.92 -14.69 16.43
C ALA A 182 10.34 -13.36 15.90
N ILE A 183 11.15 -12.54 15.20
CA ILE A 183 10.67 -11.29 14.58
C ILE A 183 9.66 -11.59 13.48
N LEU A 184 9.93 -12.54 12.58
CA LEU A 184 9.01 -12.92 11.50
C LEU A 184 7.70 -13.48 12.05
N ALA A 185 7.77 -14.41 13.01
CA ALA A 185 6.58 -15.00 13.63
C ALA A 185 5.78 -13.93 14.40
N GLY A 186 6.47 -13.10 15.19
CA GLY A 186 5.86 -11.99 15.93
C GLY A 186 5.16 -11.00 15.00
N ALA A 187 5.80 -10.59 13.92
CA ALA A 187 5.22 -9.71 12.91
C ALA A 187 3.99 -10.36 12.24
N ALA A 188 4.09 -11.65 11.84
CA ALA A 188 3.01 -12.37 11.19
C ALA A 188 1.79 -12.58 12.11
N ILE A 189 2.02 -12.89 13.39
CA ILE A 189 0.98 -13.01 14.41
C ILE A 189 0.34 -11.66 14.66
N PHE A 190 1.15 -10.63 14.96
CA PHE A 190 0.67 -9.28 15.28
C PHE A 190 -0.15 -8.69 14.14
N TRP A 191 0.32 -8.85 12.91
CA TRP A 191 -0.38 -8.43 11.69
C TRP A 191 -1.81 -9.00 11.56
N ARG A 192 -2.05 -10.21 12.07
CA ARG A 192 -3.38 -10.85 12.05
C ARG A 192 -4.30 -10.40 13.18
N THR A 193 -3.78 -9.69 14.19
CA THR A 193 -4.57 -9.28 15.35
C THR A 193 -5.58 -8.18 15.03
N PRO A 194 -6.77 -8.20 15.66
CA PRO A 194 -7.71 -7.07 15.59
C PRO A 194 -7.08 -5.75 16.08
N ARG A 195 -6.18 -5.84 17.07
CA ARG A 195 -5.46 -4.66 17.61
C ARG A 195 -4.63 -3.96 16.53
N TYR A 196 -3.89 -4.72 15.72
CA TYR A 196 -3.12 -4.14 14.62
C TYR A 196 -4.03 -3.49 13.57
N ARG A 197 -5.11 -4.19 13.16
CA ARG A 197 -6.06 -3.66 12.16
C ARG A 197 -6.65 -2.34 12.61
N LYS A 198 -7.22 -2.31 13.82
CA LYS A 198 -7.80 -1.10 14.41
C LYS A 198 -6.77 0.03 14.52
N GLY A 199 -5.59 -0.29 15.04
CA GLY A 199 -4.52 0.69 15.17
C GLY A 199 -4.02 1.24 13.84
N TYR A 200 -3.94 0.43 12.80
CA TYR A 200 -3.59 0.86 11.44
C TYR A 200 -4.68 1.78 10.85
N GLU A 201 -5.97 1.39 10.96
CA GLU A 201 -7.11 2.21 10.52
C GLU A 201 -7.14 3.57 11.20
N GLU A 202 -6.99 3.60 12.52
CA GLU A 202 -6.99 4.84 13.31
C GLU A 202 -5.87 5.80 12.90
N ARG A 203 -4.71 5.28 12.48
CA ARG A 203 -3.52 6.07 12.16
C ARG A 203 -3.41 6.48 10.70
N THR A 204 -4.00 5.71 9.81
CA THR A 204 -3.88 5.94 8.35
C THR A 204 -5.20 6.35 7.70
N GLY A 205 -6.33 6.20 8.39
CA GLY A 205 -7.65 6.36 7.80
C GLY A 205 -8.00 5.27 6.77
N GLN A 206 -7.12 4.27 6.61
CA GLN A 206 -7.29 3.22 5.60
C GLN A 206 -7.78 1.93 6.25
N ARG A 207 -8.92 1.44 5.80
CA ARG A 207 -9.33 0.07 6.14
C ARG A 207 -8.40 -0.92 5.44
N ARG A 208 -7.82 -1.84 6.20
CA ARG A 208 -7.10 -2.95 5.59
C ARG A 208 -8.09 -3.94 5.00
N PRO A 209 -7.88 -4.38 3.74
CA PRO A 209 -8.60 -5.54 3.25
C PRO A 209 -8.39 -6.69 4.23
N ARG A 210 -9.45 -7.34 4.65
CA ARG A 210 -9.36 -8.54 5.49
C ARG A 210 -8.68 -9.65 4.68
N VAL A 211 -7.44 -9.98 5.03
CA VAL A 211 -6.74 -11.15 4.50
C VAL A 211 -7.21 -12.37 5.31
N SER A 212 -8.45 -12.73 5.19
CA SER A 212 -8.92 -14.05 5.60
C SER A 212 -9.83 -14.60 4.52
N GLY A 213 -9.54 -15.77 4.02
CA GLY A 213 -10.37 -16.48 3.06
C GLY A 213 -11.73 -16.94 3.61
N ALA A 214 -12.20 -16.36 4.73
CA ALA A 214 -13.44 -16.74 5.39
C ALA A 214 -14.45 -15.60 5.61
N GLU A 215 -14.03 -14.32 5.46
CA GLU A 215 -14.97 -13.19 5.49
C GLU A 215 -14.97 -12.55 4.12
N ARG A 216 -15.74 -13.11 3.21
CA ARG A 216 -16.23 -12.37 2.04
C ARG A 216 -16.97 -11.16 2.61
N TRP A 217 -16.52 -9.95 2.28
CA TRP A 217 -17.35 -8.77 2.45
C TRP A 217 -18.69 -9.14 1.85
N GLN A 218 -19.75 -9.09 2.67
CA GLN A 218 -21.07 -9.16 2.06
C GLN A 218 -21.08 -8.00 1.09
N MET A 219 -21.46 -8.24 -0.15
CA MET A 219 -21.48 -7.18 -1.20
C MET A 219 -22.27 -5.97 -0.72
N ALA A 220 -23.21 -6.15 0.18
CA ALA A 220 -23.94 -5.10 0.89
C ALA A 220 -23.01 -4.09 1.59
N ASP A 221 -21.98 -4.57 2.30
CA ASP A 221 -21.04 -3.70 3.01
C ASP A 221 -20.15 -2.92 2.03
N VAL A 222 -19.76 -3.56 0.93
CA VAL A 222 -18.96 -2.91 -0.13
C VAL A 222 -19.78 -1.82 -0.81
N LEU A 223 -21.04 -2.11 -1.18
CA LEU A 223 -21.94 -1.14 -1.78
C LEU A 223 -22.23 0.04 -0.85
N ALA A 224 -22.54 -0.24 0.42
CA ALA A 224 -22.81 0.80 1.40
C ALA A 224 -21.59 1.70 1.62
N HIS A 225 -20.39 1.11 1.70
CA HIS A 225 -19.16 1.87 1.92
C HIS A 225 -18.78 2.70 0.69
N ALA A 226 -18.78 2.09 -0.51
CA ALA A 226 -18.52 2.81 -1.76
C ALA A 226 -19.50 3.95 -2.00
N SER A 227 -20.80 3.73 -1.73
CA SER A 227 -21.83 4.74 -1.86
C SER A 227 -21.63 5.89 -0.87
N THR A 228 -21.28 5.60 0.38
CA THR A 228 -21.00 6.61 1.41
C THR A 228 -19.75 7.42 1.05
N GLU A 229 -18.68 6.77 0.63
CA GLU A 229 -17.43 7.42 0.25
C GLU A 229 -17.63 8.29 -1.01
N ALA A 230 -18.34 7.80 -2.01
CA ALA A 230 -18.64 8.54 -3.25
C ALA A 230 -19.52 9.76 -3.00
N SER A 231 -20.43 9.71 -2.03
CA SER A 231 -21.33 10.83 -1.69
C SER A 231 -20.68 11.86 -0.77
N THR A 232 -19.62 11.48 -0.06
CA THR A 232 -18.90 12.38 0.87
C THR A 232 -18.24 13.52 0.07
N ASP A 233 -18.50 14.77 0.48
CA ASP A 233 -18.02 16.01 -0.18
C ASP A 233 -18.43 16.16 -1.65
N TRP A 234 -19.50 15.50 -2.07
CA TRP A 234 -20.08 15.78 -3.35
C TRP A 234 -20.93 17.07 -3.30
N LYS A 235 -21.14 17.69 -4.46
CA LYS A 235 -21.73 19.06 -4.58
C LYS A 235 -23.17 19.20 -4.08
N HIS A 236 -23.91 18.11 -3.93
CA HIS A 236 -25.28 18.09 -3.38
C HIS A 236 -25.37 17.16 -2.19
N GLU A 237 -26.29 17.44 -1.29
CA GLU A 237 -26.64 16.54 -0.20
C GLU A 237 -27.34 15.29 -0.76
N ILE A 238 -26.80 14.10 -0.42
CA ILE A 238 -27.33 12.82 -0.90
C ILE A 238 -28.01 12.07 0.23
N ALA A 239 -29.25 11.69 0.03
CA ALA A 239 -29.94 10.73 0.87
C ALA A 239 -29.60 9.31 0.42
N LEU A 240 -28.98 8.54 1.32
CA LEU A 240 -28.62 7.13 1.10
C LEU A 240 -29.70 6.22 1.67
N SER A 241 -30.14 5.23 0.90
CA SER A 241 -30.98 4.14 1.37
C SER A 241 -30.50 2.82 0.79
N GLY A 242 -30.47 1.76 1.62
CA GLY A 242 -30.11 0.41 1.20
C GLY A 242 -31.21 -0.57 1.53
N ASP A 243 -31.42 -1.56 0.65
CA ASP A 243 -32.33 -2.67 0.85
C ASP A 243 -31.69 -3.99 0.40
N ALA A 244 -31.89 -5.03 1.21
CA ALA A 244 -31.50 -6.40 0.84
C ALA A 244 -32.74 -7.08 0.24
N GLN A 245 -32.74 -7.26 -1.05
CA GLN A 245 -33.83 -7.92 -1.78
C GLN A 245 -33.52 -9.40 -2.01
N SER A 246 -34.56 -10.18 -2.34
CA SER A 246 -34.43 -11.61 -2.62
C SER A 246 -33.50 -11.98 -3.79
N GLY A 247 -33.10 -11.00 -4.61
CA GLY A 247 -32.19 -11.17 -5.75
C GLY A 247 -30.79 -10.56 -5.59
N GLY A 248 -30.53 -9.89 -4.47
CA GLY A 248 -29.26 -9.20 -4.24
C GLY A 248 -29.36 -8.04 -3.28
N THR A 249 -28.37 -7.16 -3.30
CA THR A 249 -28.33 -5.95 -2.49
C THR A 249 -28.44 -4.72 -3.38
N GLN A 250 -29.26 -3.76 -2.98
CA GLN A 250 -29.44 -2.50 -3.69
C GLN A 250 -29.13 -1.32 -2.77
N MET A 251 -28.36 -0.35 -3.30
CA MET A 251 -28.17 0.97 -2.70
C MET A 251 -28.77 2.02 -3.63
N VAL A 252 -29.46 3.00 -3.05
CA VAL A 252 -30.07 4.10 -3.77
C VAL A 252 -29.56 5.42 -3.21
N LEU A 253 -28.95 6.22 -4.06
CA LEU A 253 -28.45 7.56 -3.77
C LEU A 253 -29.42 8.55 -4.40
N ARG A 254 -30.07 9.42 -3.60
CA ARG A 254 -31.06 10.40 -4.06
C ARG A 254 -30.64 11.82 -3.73
N TRP A 255 -30.83 12.75 -4.67
CA TRP A 255 -30.61 14.18 -4.46
C TRP A 255 -31.56 15.02 -5.34
N GLN A 256 -31.62 16.31 -5.06
CA GLN A 256 -32.34 17.27 -5.89
C GLN A 256 -31.37 18.17 -6.62
N SER A 257 -31.54 18.34 -7.92
CA SER A 257 -30.77 19.23 -8.76
C SER A 257 -31.55 19.64 -10.01
N GLY A 258 -31.46 20.93 -10.37
CA GLY A 258 -32.08 21.46 -11.58
C GLY A 258 -33.62 21.30 -11.67
N GLY A 259 -34.32 21.27 -10.53
CA GLY A 259 -35.79 21.06 -10.50
C GLY A 259 -36.23 19.60 -10.64
N PHE A 260 -35.30 18.64 -10.64
CA PHE A 260 -35.57 17.21 -10.72
C PHE A 260 -35.14 16.48 -9.47
N GLN A 261 -35.89 15.45 -9.09
CA GLN A 261 -35.38 14.44 -8.14
C GLN A 261 -34.58 13.41 -8.91
N ARG A 262 -33.31 13.26 -8.59
CA ARG A 262 -32.37 12.38 -9.26
C ARG A 262 -32.02 11.22 -8.36
N ALA A 263 -31.74 10.05 -8.95
CA ALA A 263 -31.27 8.90 -8.21
C ALA A 263 -30.25 8.08 -9.01
N LEU A 264 -29.28 7.55 -8.30
CA LEU A 264 -28.41 6.48 -8.76
C LEU A 264 -28.77 5.21 -7.99
N LEU A 265 -29.13 4.16 -8.71
CA LEU A 265 -29.37 2.84 -8.18
C LEU A 265 -28.11 1.98 -8.45
N VAL A 266 -27.56 1.41 -7.40
CA VAL A 266 -26.43 0.48 -7.48
C VAL A 266 -26.93 -0.86 -6.98
N HIS A 267 -27.02 -1.82 -7.88
CA HIS A 267 -27.54 -3.15 -7.60
C HIS A 267 -26.45 -4.19 -7.78
N SER A 268 -26.31 -5.11 -6.83
CA SER A 268 -25.44 -6.28 -6.95
C SER A 268 -26.26 -7.56 -6.82
N THR A 269 -25.99 -8.50 -7.70
CA THR A 269 -26.52 -9.86 -7.58
C THR A 269 -25.96 -10.57 -6.35
N HIS A 270 -26.63 -11.65 -5.91
CA HIS A 270 -26.16 -12.43 -4.76
C HIS A 270 -24.72 -12.94 -4.93
N SER A 271 -23.98 -13.00 -3.81
CA SER A 271 -22.58 -13.49 -3.76
C SER A 271 -22.42 -14.94 -4.22
N ASP A 272 -23.49 -15.71 -4.23
CA ASP A 272 -23.51 -17.12 -4.63
C ASP A 272 -23.83 -17.31 -6.12
N ASP A 273 -24.14 -16.22 -6.85
CA ASP A 273 -24.34 -16.26 -8.30
C ASP A 273 -22.96 -16.39 -8.98
N PRO A 274 -22.73 -17.46 -9.79
CA PRO A 274 -21.49 -17.61 -10.55
C PRO A 274 -21.27 -16.49 -11.58
N LYS A 275 -22.31 -15.70 -11.90
CA LYS A 275 -22.28 -14.52 -12.75
C LYS A 275 -22.46 -13.24 -11.94
N GLN A 276 -21.88 -13.21 -10.74
CA GLN A 276 -21.96 -12.02 -9.90
C GLN A 276 -21.54 -10.76 -10.67
N HIS A 277 -22.34 -9.72 -10.58
CA HIS A 277 -22.07 -8.42 -11.19
C HIS A 277 -22.72 -7.30 -10.39
N VAL A 278 -22.23 -6.09 -10.63
CA VAL A 278 -22.81 -4.85 -10.11
C VAL A 278 -23.35 -4.03 -11.28
N GLU A 279 -24.59 -3.56 -11.18
CA GLU A 279 -25.24 -2.70 -12.16
C GLU A 279 -25.51 -1.33 -11.56
N LEU A 280 -25.23 -0.29 -12.34
CA LEU A 280 -25.52 1.10 -12.01
C LEU A 280 -26.60 1.63 -12.97
N HIS A 281 -27.66 2.18 -12.41
CA HIS A 281 -28.77 2.74 -13.16
C HIS A 281 -29.05 4.19 -12.74
N ALA A 282 -29.20 5.08 -13.71
CA ALA A 282 -29.67 6.43 -13.49
C ALA A 282 -31.22 6.46 -13.45
N ALA A 283 -31.77 7.27 -12.57
CA ALA A 283 -33.17 7.60 -12.57
C ALA A 283 -33.38 9.10 -12.35
N ILE A 284 -34.31 9.71 -13.12
CA ILE A 284 -34.74 11.09 -12.96
C ILE A 284 -36.26 11.10 -12.84
N HIS A 285 -36.77 11.70 -11.79
CA HIS A 285 -38.19 11.94 -11.59
C HIS A 285 -38.49 13.41 -11.87
N PRO A 286 -39.29 13.71 -12.90
CA PRO A 286 -39.84 15.05 -13.07
C PRO A 286 -40.65 15.43 -11.82
N ASN A 287 -40.62 16.70 -11.42
CA ASN A 287 -41.43 17.19 -10.31
C ASN A 287 -42.95 17.33 -10.71
N GLU A 288 -43.34 16.86 -11.88
CA GLU A 288 -44.73 16.82 -12.33
C GLU A 288 -45.43 15.57 -11.79
N ASP A 289 -46.51 15.77 -11.06
CA ASP A 289 -47.30 14.69 -10.49
C ASP A 289 -47.79 13.70 -11.56
N GLY A 290 -47.34 12.45 -11.47
CA GLY A 290 -47.76 11.34 -12.31
C GLY A 290 -46.88 11.02 -13.53
N ALA A 291 -45.83 11.76 -13.80
CA ALA A 291 -44.91 11.41 -14.88
C ALA A 291 -44.02 10.21 -14.48
N PRO A 292 -43.89 9.20 -15.34
CA PRO A 292 -42.99 8.06 -15.04
C PRO A 292 -41.53 8.51 -14.97
N PRO A 293 -40.74 7.87 -14.13
CA PRO A 293 -39.29 8.20 -14.04
C PRO A 293 -38.57 7.81 -15.33
N TYR A 294 -37.67 8.68 -15.78
CA TYR A 294 -36.71 8.32 -16.81
C TYR A 294 -35.66 7.42 -16.17
N GLN A 295 -35.44 6.23 -16.71
CA GLN A 295 -34.45 5.29 -16.23
C GLN A 295 -33.48 4.90 -17.35
N ARG A 296 -32.18 4.79 -17.01
CA ARG A 296 -31.15 4.38 -17.97
C ARG A 296 -30.12 3.52 -17.30
N PRO A 297 -29.74 2.35 -17.84
CA PRO A 297 -28.56 1.63 -17.43
C PRO A 297 -27.31 2.44 -17.78
N LEU A 298 -26.39 2.59 -16.83
CA LEU A 298 -25.14 3.31 -17.02
C LEU A 298 -23.98 2.36 -17.24
N MET A 299 -23.89 1.34 -16.40
CA MET A 299 -22.73 0.46 -16.38
C MET A 299 -23.10 -0.89 -15.76
N ARG A 300 -22.44 -1.93 -16.25
CA ARG A 300 -22.38 -3.24 -15.62
C ARG A 300 -20.92 -3.62 -15.42
N VAL A 301 -20.58 -4.05 -14.21
CA VAL A 301 -19.25 -4.53 -13.84
C VAL A 301 -19.37 -6.00 -13.47
N ASP A 302 -18.79 -6.89 -14.25
CA ASP A 302 -18.79 -8.31 -13.98
C ASP A 302 -17.80 -8.67 -12.86
N GLY A 303 -18.19 -9.61 -11.99
CA GLY A 303 -17.41 -10.03 -10.83
C GLY A 303 -17.59 -9.11 -9.61
N GLN A 304 -16.60 -9.15 -8.71
CA GLN A 304 -16.56 -8.32 -7.50
C GLN A 304 -15.60 -7.13 -7.71
N PRO A 305 -16.12 -5.91 -7.99
CA PRO A 305 -15.25 -4.74 -8.12
C PRO A 305 -14.56 -4.43 -6.79
N GLN A 306 -13.35 -3.89 -6.88
CA GLN A 306 -12.64 -3.36 -5.71
C GLN A 306 -13.37 -2.12 -5.19
N LEU A 307 -13.25 -1.84 -3.88
CA LEU A 307 -13.93 -0.71 -3.25
C LEU A 307 -13.61 0.62 -3.95
N ASP A 308 -12.32 0.89 -4.18
CA ASP A 308 -11.85 2.13 -4.82
C ASP A 308 -12.39 2.27 -6.26
N GLU A 309 -12.46 1.17 -6.98
CA GLU A 309 -13.00 1.12 -8.35
C GLU A 309 -14.50 1.41 -8.36
N LEU A 310 -15.24 0.76 -7.47
CA LEU A 310 -16.68 0.98 -7.33
C LEU A 310 -17.01 2.41 -6.87
N THR A 311 -16.25 2.95 -5.93
CA THR A 311 -16.37 4.35 -5.49
C THR A 311 -16.19 5.32 -6.67
N LEU A 312 -15.19 5.07 -7.52
CA LEU A 312 -14.94 5.88 -8.71
C LEU A 312 -16.10 5.80 -9.71
N TYR A 313 -16.63 4.60 -9.95
CA TYR A 313 -17.77 4.41 -10.86
C TYR A 313 -19.02 5.10 -10.34
N ILE A 314 -19.32 4.99 -9.05
CA ILE A 314 -20.42 5.70 -8.41
C ILE A 314 -20.25 7.21 -8.57
N ARG A 315 -19.06 7.75 -8.27
CA ARG A 315 -18.76 9.19 -8.36
C ARG A 315 -18.99 9.74 -9.78
N ARG A 316 -18.45 9.05 -10.78
CA ARG A 316 -18.65 9.42 -12.20
C ARG A 316 -20.12 9.34 -12.63
N SER A 317 -20.86 8.35 -12.10
CA SER A 317 -22.29 8.22 -12.36
C SER A 317 -23.10 9.36 -11.75
N LEU A 318 -22.75 9.80 -10.53
CA LEU A 318 -23.36 10.97 -9.90
C LEU A 318 -23.17 12.23 -10.75
N ASP A 319 -21.94 12.48 -11.21
CA ASP A 319 -21.60 13.64 -12.04
C ASP A 319 -22.34 13.60 -13.39
N PHE A 320 -22.43 12.43 -14.02
CA PHE A 320 -23.20 12.26 -15.26
C PHE A 320 -24.68 12.53 -15.04
N ILE A 321 -25.31 11.91 -14.02
CA ILE A 321 -26.76 12.05 -13.77
C ILE A 321 -27.12 13.49 -13.42
N ASP A 322 -26.21 14.22 -12.75
CA ASP A 322 -26.48 15.61 -12.37
C ASP A 322 -26.59 16.56 -13.56
N THR A 323 -25.94 16.25 -14.67
CA THR A 323 -26.01 17.00 -15.94
C THR A 323 -26.98 16.42 -16.96
N TRP A 324 -27.50 15.20 -16.73
CA TRP A 324 -28.40 14.54 -17.66
C TRP A 324 -29.80 15.15 -17.59
N ASP A 325 -30.38 15.49 -18.75
CA ASP A 325 -31.69 16.12 -18.91
C ASP A 325 -32.86 15.14 -19.11
N GLY A 326 -32.59 13.82 -19.17
CA GLY A 326 -33.57 12.79 -19.44
C GLY A 326 -33.96 12.62 -20.94
N ALA A 327 -33.54 13.56 -21.80
CA ALA A 327 -34.00 13.60 -23.18
C ALA A 327 -33.33 12.61 -24.15
N SER A 328 -32.24 11.95 -23.76
CA SER A 328 -31.49 11.04 -24.62
C SER A 328 -31.81 9.57 -24.39
N VAL A 329 -33.09 9.22 -24.26
CA VAL A 329 -33.55 7.81 -24.29
C VAL A 329 -33.76 7.41 -25.74
N ILE A 330 -32.73 6.84 -26.37
CA ILE A 330 -32.94 6.07 -27.60
C ILE A 330 -33.61 4.78 -27.16
N SER A 331 -34.90 4.61 -27.54
CA SER A 331 -35.61 3.35 -27.35
C SER A 331 -34.81 2.22 -27.99
N PRO A 332 -34.58 1.09 -27.32
CA PRO A 332 -34.00 -0.07 -27.97
C PRO A 332 -34.97 -0.54 -29.04
N SER A 333 -34.52 -0.52 -30.28
CA SER A 333 -35.18 -1.15 -31.43
C SER A 333 -35.01 -2.68 -31.32
#